data_58cc0917fccda3f0fbf37d11e23a30b5
#
_entry.id   58cc0917fccda3f0fbf37d11e23a30b5
#
_cell.length_a   1.000
_cell.length_b   1.000
_cell.length_c   1.000
_cell.angle_alpha   90.00
_cell.angle_beta   90.00
_cell.angle_gamma   90.00
#
_symmetry.space_group_name_H-M   'P 1'
#
loop_
_entity.id
_entity.type
_entity.pdbx_description
1 polymer ?
#
loop_
_entity_poly.entity_id
_entity_poly.type
_entity_poly.pdbx_seq_one_letter_code
_entity_poly.pdbx_strand_id
1 'polypeptide(L)'
;VVKSGEYWLKKFIGNKDLGYTFRRNNPRIFRITDAYLMAAEAGIEIGKQSVADDYLNAVVKRADPTADDVVATLERIQIERQKEFIGEGHRFFDVIRRGGKIVKDASLDDRDFAGITRQEIDWNDTRVVLPISHNERMLYPELVQNPGYDD
;
A
#
# COMPACT_ATOMS: atom_id res chain seq x y z
N VAL A 1 0.69 13.81 12.75
CA VAL A 1 0.77 14.63 13.96
C VAL A 1 2.07 14.31 14.66
N VAL A 2 2.88 15.30 14.92
CA VAL A 2 4.11 15.16 15.69
C VAL A 2 3.77 15.35 17.17
N LYS A 3 4.11 14.38 18.00
CA LYS A 3 3.99 14.48 19.44
C LYS A 3 5.30 13.97 20.04
N SER A 4 5.99 14.79 20.81
CA SER A 4 7.28 14.44 21.43
C SER A 4 8.37 14.02 20.43
N GLY A 5 8.41 14.62 19.21
CA GLY A 5 9.37 14.24 18.16
C GLY A 5 9.03 12.99 17.37
N GLU A 6 7.93 12.31 17.67
CA GLU A 6 7.47 11.12 16.96
C GLU A 6 6.31 11.43 16.03
N TYR A 7 6.25 10.70 14.91
CA TYR A 7 5.15 10.79 13.93
C TYR A 7 4.05 9.78 14.26
N TRP A 8 2.83 10.26 14.46
CA TRP A 8 1.68 9.42 14.76
C TRP A 8 0.66 9.44 13.63
N LEU A 9 0.24 8.25 13.17
CA LEU A 9 -0.83 8.11 12.19
C LEU A 9 -2.20 8.29 12.88
N LYS A 10 -2.91 9.39 12.55
CA LYS A 10 -4.26 9.66 13.08
C LYS A 10 -5.41 9.16 12.20
N LYS A 11 -5.13 8.32 11.23
CA LYS A 11 -6.12 7.89 10.24
C LYS A 11 -7.21 6.98 10.83
N PHE A 12 -6.87 6.24 11.89
CA PHE A 12 -7.72 5.23 12.52
C PHE A 12 -7.93 5.55 14.01
N ILE A 13 -8.58 6.67 14.28
CA ILE A 13 -8.77 7.19 15.64
C ILE A 13 -9.96 6.57 16.39
N GLY A 14 -10.69 5.64 15.79
CA GLY A 14 -11.91 5.08 16.36
C GLY A 14 -13.15 5.92 16.08
N ASN A 15 -14.32 5.38 16.40
CA ASN A 15 -15.60 6.09 16.30
C ASN A 15 -15.97 6.65 17.67
N LYS A 16 -16.10 7.97 17.80
CA LYS A 16 -16.46 8.67 19.02
C LYS A 16 -17.87 8.30 19.51
N ASP A 17 -18.80 8.09 18.58
CA ASP A 17 -20.20 7.79 18.87
C ASP A 17 -20.40 6.38 19.45
N LEU A 18 -19.41 5.50 19.31
CA LEU A 18 -19.41 4.14 19.82
C LEU A 18 -18.54 3.95 21.07
N GLY A 19 -18.20 5.04 21.76
CA GLY A 19 -17.44 5.02 23.01
C GLY A 19 -15.96 4.66 22.82
N TYR A 20 -15.19 5.53 22.15
CA TYR A 20 -13.72 5.59 22.13
C TYR A 20 -12.93 4.26 22.25
N THR A 21 -13.42 3.19 21.70
CA THR A 21 -12.54 2.04 21.54
C THR A 21 -11.74 2.23 20.25
N PHE A 22 -10.43 2.43 20.35
CA PHE A 22 -9.49 2.55 19.24
C PHE A 22 -9.59 1.43 18.19
N ARG A 23 -10.39 0.43 18.45
CA ARG A 23 -10.57 -0.77 17.62
C ARG A 23 -11.82 -0.73 16.73
N ARG A 24 -12.69 0.28 16.86
CA ARG A 24 -13.95 0.37 16.09
C ARG A 24 -13.85 1.41 14.99
N ASN A 25 -13.15 1.05 13.91
CA ASN A 25 -13.16 1.81 12.67
C ASN A 25 -13.86 0.97 11.60
N ASN A 26 -14.73 1.60 10.83
CA ASN A 26 -15.26 0.95 9.65
C ASN A 26 -14.11 0.77 8.64
N PRO A 27 -13.87 -0.45 8.14
CA PRO A 27 -12.86 -0.65 7.10
C PRO A 27 -13.27 0.12 5.84
N ARG A 28 -12.33 0.87 5.28
CA ARG A 28 -12.52 1.56 4.01
C ARG A 28 -12.13 0.61 2.90
N ILE A 29 -13.11 0.11 2.14
CA ILE A 29 -12.86 -0.82 1.05
C ILE A 29 -12.51 -0.05 -0.22
N PHE A 30 -13.28 1.01 -0.52
CA PHE A 30 -13.03 1.90 -1.66
C PHE A 30 -13.16 3.36 -1.25
N ARG A 31 -12.35 4.20 -1.88
CA ARG A 31 -12.42 5.65 -1.75
C ARG A 31 -12.33 6.29 -3.15
N ILE A 32 -12.97 7.44 -3.32
CA ILE A 32 -12.91 8.18 -4.60
C ILE A 32 -11.46 8.51 -5.00
N THR A 33 -10.58 8.74 -4.04
CA THR A 33 -9.16 8.98 -4.27
C THR A 33 -8.47 7.80 -4.97
N ASP A 34 -8.88 6.56 -4.66
CA ASP A 34 -8.34 5.37 -5.33
C ASP A 34 -8.76 5.35 -6.80
N ALA A 35 -10.05 5.63 -7.07
CA ALA A 35 -10.55 5.74 -8.45
C ALA A 35 -9.80 6.84 -9.24
N TYR A 36 -9.52 7.98 -8.62
CA TYR A 36 -8.79 9.07 -9.28
C TYR A 36 -7.34 8.67 -9.60
N LEU A 37 -6.63 8.06 -8.66
CA LEU A 37 -5.25 7.62 -8.90
C LEU A 37 -5.17 6.45 -9.87
N MET A 38 -6.18 5.56 -9.90
CA MET A 38 -6.30 4.54 -10.96
C MET A 38 -6.56 5.17 -12.34
N ALA A 39 -7.42 6.19 -12.42
CA ALA A 39 -7.69 6.91 -13.66
C ALA A 39 -6.46 7.67 -14.16
N ALA A 40 -5.70 8.29 -13.25
CA ALA A 40 -4.43 8.93 -13.57
C ALA A 40 -3.42 7.94 -14.14
N GLU A 41 -3.25 6.78 -13.50
CA GLU A 41 -2.36 5.72 -13.96
C GLU A 41 -2.78 5.18 -15.34
N ALA A 42 -4.07 4.87 -15.52
CA ALA A 42 -4.61 4.44 -16.81
C ALA A 42 -4.41 5.52 -17.89
N GLY A 43 -4.57 6.80 -17.55
CA GLY A 43 -4.32 7.92 -18.46
C GLY A 43 -2.90 7.92 -19.01
N ILE A 44 -1.90 7.69 -18.15
CA ILE A 44 -0.50 7.55 -18.59
C ILE A 44 -0.33 6.37 -19.51
N GLU A 45 -0.85 5.19 -19.16
CA GLU A 45 -0.67 3.96 -19.94
C GLU A 45 -1.29 4.06 -21.35
N ILE A 46 -2.35 4.85 -21.53
CA ILE A 46 -3.00 5.05 -22.84
C ILE A 46 -2.60 6.36 -23.53
N GLY A 47 -1.57 7.06 -23.01
CA GLY A 47 -1.03 8.29 -23.61
C GLY A 47 -1.93 9.53 -23.49
N LYS A 48 -2.87 9.55 -22.55
CA LYS A 48 -3.75 10.69 -22.26
C LYS A 48 -3.22 11.53 -21.10
N GLN A 49 -2.11 12.23 -21.32
CA GLN A 49 -1.39 13.00 -20.31
C GLN A 49 -2.28 14.00 -19.58
N SER A 50 -3.07 14.80 -20.28
CA SER A 50 -3.94 15.82 -19.65
C SER A 50 -4.94 15.20 -18.68
N VAL A 51 -5.53 14.04 -19.02
CA VAL A 51 -6.46 13.32 -18.14
C VAL A 51 -5.74 12.84 -16.90
N ALA A 52 -4.52 12.31 -17.05
CA ALA A 52 -3.71 11.87 -15.93
C ALA A 52 -3.35 13.03 -14.97
N ASP A 53 -2.97 14.18 -15.55
CA ASP A 53 -2.65 15.39 -14.79
C ASP A 53 -3.87 15.88 -14.00
N ASP A 54 -5.04 15.95 -14.62
CA ASP A 54 -6.29 16.39 -13.98
C ASP A 54 -6.64 15.53 -12.77
N TYR A 55 -6.61 14.20 -12.91
CA TYR A 55 -6.94 13.30 -11.82
C TYR A 55 -5.90 13.30 -10.70
N LEU A 56 -4.61 13.35 -11.03
CA LEU A 56 -3.55 13.43 -10.03
C LEU A 56 -3.65 14.75 -9.25
N ASN A 57 -3.80 15.87 -9.95
CA ASN A 57 -3.88 17.20 -9.31
C ASN A 57 -5.13 17.37 -8.45
N ALA A 58 -6.24 16.73 -8.81
CA ALA A 58 -7.42 16.71 -7.95
C ALA A 58 -7.14 16.06 -6.59
N VAL A 59 -6.30 15.02 -6.54
CA VAL A 59 -5.89 14.39 -5.27
C VAL A 59 -4.89 15.25 -4.51
N VAL A 60 -3.87 15.75 -5.18
CA VAL A 60 -2.83 16.60 -4.58
C VAL A 60 -3.45 17.86 -3.95
N LYS A 61 -4.28 18.59 -4.70
CA LYS A 61 -4.93 19.83 -4.22
C LYS A 61 -5.98 19.59 -3.14
N ARG A 62 -6.62 18.43 -3.11
CA ARG A 62 -7.49 18.06 -1.99
C ARG A 62 -6.68 17.92 -0.69
N ALA A 63 -5.47 17.38 -0.76
CA ALA A 63 -4.58 17.22 0.39
C ALA A 63 -3.91 18.55 0.78
N ASP A 64 -3.47 19.32 -0.20
CA ASP A 64 -2.87 20.65 -0.03
C ASP A 64 -3.43 21.61 -1.09
N PRO A 65 -4.42 22.45 -0.74
CA PRO A 65 -5.01 23.42 -1.68
C PRO A 65 -4.04 24.46 -2.22
N THR A 66 -2.86 24.62 -1.60
CA THR A 66 -1.82 25.58 -2.01
C THR A 66 -0.75 24.95 -2.90
N ALA A 67 -0.83 23.64 -3.13
CA ALA A 67 0.13 22.95 -3.97
C ALA A 67 0.05 23.39 -5.43
N ASP A 68 1.20 23.55 -6.07
CA ASP A 68 1.30 23.77 -7.52
C ASP A 68 0.84 22.51 -8.28
N ASP A 69 0.43 22.73 -9.53
CA ASP A 69 0.10 21.65 -10.43
C ASP A 69 1.34 20.80 -10.73
N VAL A 70 1.17 19.50 -10.70
CA VAL A 70 2.23 18.52 -10.99
C VAL A 70 1.91 17.75 -12.26
N VAL A 71 2.95 17.46 -13.04
CA VAL A 71 2.83 16.57 -14.21
C VAL A 71 2.74 15.14 -13.73
N ALA A 72 1.73 14.41 -14.20
CA ALA A 72 1.54 13.02 -13.86
C ALA A 72 2.61 12.15 -14.53
N THR A 73 3.27 11.37 -13.73
CA THR A 73 4.13 10.26 -14.15
C THR A 73 3.76 9.04 -13.32
N LEU A 74 4.09 7.84 -13.80
CA LEU A 74 3.82 6.62 -13.03
C LEU A 74 4.47 6.67 -11.65
N GLU A 75 5.70 7.18 -11.57
CA GLU A 75 6.40 7.35 -10.29
C GLU A 75 5.67 8.34 -9.37
N ARG A 76 5.27 9.50 -9.89
CA ARG A 76 4.55 10.51 -9.11
C ARG A 76 3.21 9.99 -8.58
N ILE A 77 2.47 9.25 -9.41
CA ILE A 77 1.22 8.61 -9.01
C ILE A 77 1.48 7.59 -7.89
N GLN A 78 2.53 6.77 -8.00
CA GLN A 78 2.89 5.80 -6.96
C GLN A 78 3.27 6.47 -5.63
N ILE A 79 3.99 7.58 -5.68
CA ILE A 79 4.31 8.39 -4.48
C ILE A 79 3.02 8.91 -3.84
N GLU A 80 2.08 9.42 -4.64
CA GLU A 80 0.82 9.94 -4.11
C GLU A 80 -0.06 8.82 -3.55
N ARG A 81 -0.11 7.66 -4.20
CA ARG A 81 -0.76 6.46 -3.67
C ARG A 81 -0.18 6.04 -2.32
N GLN A 82 1.15 6.05 -2.19
CA GLN A 82 1.81 5.70 -0.93
C GLN A 82 1.43 6.64 0.22
N LYS A 83 1.35 7.95 -0.03
CA LYS A 83 0.92 8.95 0.96
C LYS A 83 -0.54 8.78 1.33
N GLU A 84 -1.40 8.63 0.33
CA GLU A 84 -2.84 8.59 0.49
C GLU A 84 -3.31 7.30 1.20
N PHE A 85 -2.69 6.15 0.89
CA PHE A 85 -3.10 4.84 1.40
C PHE A 85 -2.22 4.30 2.53
N ILE A 86 -1.44 5.15 3.19
CA ILE A 86 -0.64 4.73 4.35
C ILE A 86 -1.53 4.06 5.41
N GLY A 87 -1.16 2.84 5.83
CA GLY A 87 -1.90 2.04 6.78
C GLY A 87 -3.17 1.36 6.23
N GLU A 88 -3.44 1.42 4.92
CA GLU A 88 -4.60 0.76 4.28
C GLU A 88 -4.26 -0.54 3.54
N GLY A 89 -2.99 -0.98 3.57
CA GLY A 89 -2.57 -2.26 2.98
C GLY A 89 -2.33 -2.24 1.46
N HIS A 90 -2.47 -1.11 0.79
CA HIS A 90 -2.33 -1.02 -0.68
C HIS A 90 -0.89 -1.17 -1.16
N ARG A 91 0.10 -0.74 -0.37
CA ARG A 91 1.50 -0.61 -0.82
C ARG A 91 2.10 -1.90 -1.36
N PHE A 92 1.85 -3.03 -0.71
CA PHE A 92 2.34 -4.33 -1.16
C PHE A 92 1.90 -4.62 -2.60
N PHE A 93 0.60 -4.54 -2.86
CA PHE A 93 0.02 -4.82 -4.17
C PHE A 93 0.47 -3.80 -5.23
N ASP A 94 0.57 -2.52 -4.87
CA ASP A 94 1.04 -1.48 -5.78
C ASP A 94 2.49 -1.72 -6.25
N VAL A 95 3.37 -2.16 -5.34
CA VAL A 95 4.76 -2.47 -5.67
C VAL A 95 4.84 -3.71 -6.56
N ILE A 96 4.16 -4.80 -6.17
CA ILE A 96 4.24 -6.08 -6.87
C ILE A 96 3.67 -5.98 -8.29
N ARG A 97 2.47 -5.41 -8.47
CA ARG A 97 1.83 -5.28 -9.79
C ARG A 97 2.62 -4.41 -10.77
N ARG A 98 3.51 -3.54 -10.27
CA ARG A 98 4.39 -2.69 -11.08
C ARG A 98 5.79 -3.27 -11.30
N GLY A 99 6.04 -4.50 -10.88
CA GLY A 99 7.35 -5.13 -11.03
C GLY A 99 8.43 -4.51 -10.15
N GLY A 100 8.03 -3.92 -9.01
CA GLY A 100 8.94 -3.23 -8.12
C GLY A 100 9.52 -4.12 -7.02
N LYS A 101 10.28 -3.50 -6.12
CA LYS A 101 10.85 -4.14 -4.93
C LYS A 101 10.21 -3.60 -3.67
N ILE A 102 9.96 -4.47 -2.71
CA ILE A 102 9.67 -4.09 -1.34
C ILE A 102 11.01 -3.99 -0.61
N VAL A 103 11.34 -2.80 -0.15
CA VAL A 103 12.57 -2.54 0.59
C VAL A 103 12.22 -2.21 2.03
N LYS A 104 12.82 -2.93 2.97
CA LYS A 104 12.76 -2.59 4.40
C LYS A 104 13.65 -1.36 4.62
N ASP A 105 13.11 -0.33 5.25
CA ASP A 105 13.89 0.83 5.64
C ASP A 105 14.91 0.42 6.71
N ALA A 106 16.20 0.70 6.45
CA ALA A 106 17.28 0.38 7.39
C ALA A 106 17.20 1.13 8.72
N SER A 107 16.40 2.20 8.78
CA SER A 107 16.16 2.96 10.03
C SER A 107 15.12 2.30 10.95
N LEU A 108 14.37 1.29 10.44
CA LEU A 108 13.41 0.56 11.26
C LEU A 108 14.15 -0.40 12.20
N ASP A 109 13.87 -0.27 13.48
CA ASP A 109 14.43 -1.07 14.53
C ASP A 109 14.11 -2.58 14.32
N ASP A 110 15.13 -3.43 14.49
CA ASP A 110 14.97 -4.89 14.38
C ASP A 110 14.00 -5.48 15.41
N ARG A 111 13.64 -4.73 16.46
CA ARG A 111 12.62 -5.12 17.44
C ARG A 111 11.23 -5.29 16.82
N ASP A 112 10.91 -4.52 15.80
CA ASP A 112 9.60 -4.56 15.12
C ASP A 112 9.51 -5.71 14.12
N PHE A 113 10.66 -6.30 13.74
CA PHE A 113 10.77 -7.34 12.71
C PHE A 113 11.74 -8.44 13.12
N ALA A 114 11.71 -8.84 14.39
CA ALA A 114 12.58 -9.89 14.93
C ALA A 114 12.57 -11.13 14.03
N GLY A 115 13.74 -11.48 13.49
CA GLY A 115 13.93 -12.62 12.59
C GLY A 115 13.78 -12.34 11.10
N ILE A 116 13.40 -11.14 10.66
CA ILE A 116 13.38 -10.76 9.25
C ILE A 116 14.73 -10.15 8.86
N THR A 117 15.64 -11.00 8.40
CA THR A 117 16.98 -10.60 7.95
C THR A 117 17.01 -10.03 6.54
N ARG A 118 15.95 -10.22 5.76
CA ARG A 118 15.87 -9.72 4.39
C ARG A 118 15.48 -8.26 4.33
N GLN A 119 16.33 -7.51 3.64
CA GLN A 119 16.10 -6.07 3.41
C GLN A 119 15.30 -5.78 2.14
N GLU A 120 15.27 -6.72 1.18
CA GLU A 120 14.57 -6.56 -0.10
C GLU A 120 13.81 -7.83 -0.49
N ILE A 121 12.64 -7.64 -1.09
CA ILE A 121 11.83 -8.69 -1.73
C ILE A 121 11.45 -8.19 -3.12
N ASP A 122 11.89 -8.90 -4.16
CA ASP A 122 11.51 -8.63 -5.55
C ASP A 122 10.07 -9.07 -5.82
N TRP A 123 9.42 -8.41 -6.77
CA TRP A 123 8.06 -8.74 -7.20
C TRP A 123 7.89 -10.20 -7.66
N ASN A 124 8.94 -10.80 -8.21
CA ASN A 124 8.99 -12.19 -8.68
C ASN A 124 9.56 -13.18 -7.67
N ASP A 125 9.80 -12.76 -6.43
CA ASP A 125 10.18 -13.69 -5.36
C ASP A 125 9.01 -14.65 -5.10
N THR A 126 9.30 -15.95 -5.06
CA THR A 126 8.27 -17.00 -4.89
C THR A 126 7.44 -16.79 -3.62
N ARG A 127 7.99 -16.15 -2.59
CA ARG A 127 7.33 -15.85 -1.31
C ARG A 127 6.38 -14.64 -1.34
N VAL A 128 6.26 -13.97 -2.48
CA VAL A 128 5.19 -12.98 -2.69
C VAL A 128 3.82 -13.65 -2.65
N VAL A 129 3.75 -14.92 -3.04
CA VAL A 129 2.56 -15.76 -2.89
C VAL A 129 2.68 -16.50 -1.56
N LEU A 130 1.65 -16.42 -0.70
CA LEU A 130 1.65 -17.09 0.60
C LEU A 130 1.64 -18.64 0.45
N PRO A 131 2.21 -19.37 1.43
CA PRO A 131 2.14 -20.82 1.40
C PRO A 131 0.71 -21.32 1.62
N ILE A 132 0.40 -22.46 1.02
CA ILE A 132 -0.79 -23.23 1.40
C ILE A 132 -0.58 -23.76 2.82
N SER A 133 -1.55 -23.59 3.70
CA SER A 133 -1.40 -23.99 5.10
C SER A 133 -1.18 -25.50 5.22
N HIS A 134 -0.38 -25.90 6.21
CA HIS A 134 -0.13 -27.32 6.50
C HIS A 134 -1.45 -28.09 6.74
N ASN A 135 -2.39 -27.50 7.47
CA ASN A 135 -3.68 -28.12 7.76
C ASN A 135 -4.51 -28.37 6.51
N GLU A 136 -4.49 -27.44 5.55
CA GLU A 136 -5.18 -27.59 4.26
C GLU A 136 -4.60 -28.76 3.47
N ARG A 137 -3.27 -28.86 3.41
CA ARG A 137 -2.55 -29.92 2.72
C ARG A 137 -2.74 -31.29 3.40
N MET A 138 -2.91 -31.32 4.72
CA MET A 138 -3.25 -32.55 5.44
C MET A 138 -4.64 -33.08 5.08
N LEU A 139 -5.60 -32.17 4.82
CA LEU A 139 -6.96 -32.54 4.41
C LEU A 139 -7.05 -32.91 2.92
N TYR A 140 -6.20 -32.28 2.10
CA TYR A 140 -6.15 -32.47 0.64
C TYR A 140 -4.71 -32.73 0.19
N PRO A 141 -4.22 -34.00 0.32
CA PRO A 141 -2.81 -34.35 0.04
C PRO A 141 -2.37 -34.13 -1.42
N GLU A 142 -3.31 -33.98 -2.35
CA GLU A 142 -3.05 -33.66 -3.75
C GLU A 142 -2.70 -32.18 -4.00
N LEU A 143 -2.84 -31.31 -3.00
CA LEU A 143 -2.46 -29.91 -3.12
C LEU A 143 -0.95 -29.77 -3.16
N VAL A 144 -0.45 -29.29 -4.29
CA VAL A 144 0.96 -28.96 -4.49
C VAL A 144 1.26 -27.60 -3.86
N GLN A 145 2.29 -27.53 -3.04
CA GLN A 145 2.72 -26.28 -2.38
C GLN A 145 3.20 -25.26 -3.41
N ASN A 146 3.01 -23.98 -3.08
CA ASN A 146 3.55 -22.89 -3.88
C ASN A 146 5.08 -22.93 -3.91
N PRO A 147 5.73 -22.60 -5.05
CA PRO A 147 7.18 -22.61 -5.16
C PRO A 147 7.86 -21.77 -4.07
N GLY A 148 8.99 -22.27 -3.56
CA GLY A 148 9.81 -21.59 -2.55
C GLY A 148 9.45 -21.92 -1.10
N TYR A 149 8.50 -22.83 -0.88
CA TYR A 149 8.17 -23.39 0.43
C TYR A 149 8.43 -24.90 0.43
N ASP A 150 8.99 -25.37 1.54
CA ASP A 150 9.20 -26.79 1.74
C ASP A 150 7.87 -27.51 1.99
N ASP A 151 7.84 -28.79 1.65
CA ASP A 151 6.68 -29.64 1.86
C ASP A 151 6.48 -30.02 3.34
#